data_54981296d0d2f0cc9d73df997281e7b9
#
_entry.id   54981296d0d2f0cc9d73df997281e7b9
#
_cell.length_a   1.000
_cell.length_b   1.000
_cell.length_c   1.000
_cell.angle_alpha   90.00
_cell.angle_beta   90.00
_cell.angle_gamma   90.00
#
_symmetry.space_group_name_H-M   'P 1'
#
loop_
_entity.id
_entity.type
_entity.pdbx_description
1 polymer ?
#
loop_
_entity_poly.entity_id
_entity_poly.type
_entity_poly.pdbx_seq_one_letter_code
_entity_poly.pdbx_strand_id
1 'polypeptide(L)'
;MKIIKFALIGGLMATMSLATAAEEKFRVCADPLNPPYSSKQLDGFENKIAEMFAKQLGQKLEYTWFPQRIGFIRNTLTAPLNENEVDSKTFKCDVIMGVPAGYDMALTTIPYYQSTYVLLIAKKRGWDDIKDAIQLADLPLQRQESLKIAMFDRGPGTTWLQYIGLLEQGIPYQSMSGDEHNNVAMQIEKDLKAKKIDMVILWGPLAGYIVSQSPKDTYTMIPLKSAPGMKFDFAMSMGVRNGDTARKAQLDQLIEVNAVQIQAIMSKYQIPLLPISQSTKKADDD
;
A
#
# COMPACT_ATOMS: atom_id res chain seq x y z
N MET A 1 -72.35 -46.19 35.60
CA MET A 1 -71.64 -46.14 34.32
C MET A 1 -70.95 -44.76 34.24
N LYS A 2 -69.63 -44.69 34.58
CA LYS A 2 -68.86 -43.42 34.63
C LYS A 2 -68.03 -43.32 33.36
N ILE A 3 -68.28 -42.28 32.61
CA ILE A 3 -67.55 -41.96 31.37
C ILE A 3 -66.34 -41.10 31.72
N ILE A 4 -65.16 -41.60 31.53
CA ILE A 4 -63.88 -40.85 31.69
C ILE A 4 -63.55 -40.15 30.39
N LYS A 5 -63.49 -38.82 30.40
CA LYS A 5 -63.01 -38.00 29.27
C LYS A 5 -61.49 -37.88 29.36
N PHE A 6 -60.80 -38.41 28.37
CA PHE A 6 -59.37 -38.17 28.11
C PHE A 6 -59.18 -36.81 27.41
N ALA A 7 -58.49 -35.88 28.02
CA ALA A 7 -58.06 -34.67 27.41
C ALA A 7 -56.66 -34.89 26.73
N LEU A 8 -56.59 -34.77 25.41
CA LEU A 8 -55.33 -34.76 24.66
C LEU A 8 -54.72 -33.33 24.78
N ILE A 9 -53.60 -33.23 25.49
CA ILE A 9 -52.76 -32.03 25.49
C ILE A 9 -51.78 -32.17 24.35
N GLY A 10 -52.05 -31.45 23.22
CA GLY A 10 -51.14 -31.31 22.09
C GLY A 10 -50.01 -30.33 22.44
N GLY A 11 -48.83 -30.89 22.69
CA GLY A 11 -47.62 -30.05 22.89
C GLY A 11 -47.12 -29.48 21.54
N LEU A 12 -47.24 -28.17 21.39
CA LEU A 12 -46.68 -27.40 20.25
C LEU A 12 -45.16 -27.28 20.45
N MET A 13 -44.35 -28.14 19.85
CA MET A 13 -42.90 -27.98 19.78
C MET A 13 -42.58 -26.85 18.80
N ALA A 14 -42.25 -25.66 19.30
CA ALA A 14 -41.67 -24.58 18.54
C ALA A 14 -40.22 -24.97 18.16
N THR A 15 -40.01 -25.38 16.92
CA THR A 15 -38.65 -25.52 16.35
C THR A 15 -38.05 -24.15 16.14
N MET A 16 -37.19 -23.70 17.06
CA MET A 16 -36.32 -22.55 16.82
C MET A 16 -35.30 -22.93 15.72
N SER A 17 -35.55 -22.46 14.50
CA SER A 17 -34.54 -22.46 13.45
C SER A 17 -33.45 -21.49 13.85
N LEU A 18 -32.32 -22.02 14.30
CA LEU A 18 -31.07 -21.25 14.41
C LEU A 18 -30.66 -20.89 12.97
N ALA A 19 -31.04 -19.70 12.53
CA ALA A 19 -30.45 -19.11 11.33
C ALA A 19 -28.97 -18.90 11.65
N THR A 20 -28.08 -19.73 11.11
CA THR A 20 -26.65 -19.48 11.08
C THR A 20 -26.44 -18.19 10.30
N ALA A 21 -26.21 -17.09 10.99
CA ALA A 21 -25.77 -15.85 10.34
C ALA A 21 -24.51 -16.19 9.52
N ALA A 22 -24.53 -15.89 8.21
CA ALA A 22 -23.36 -16.05 7.39
C ALA A 22 -22.22 -15.25 8.01
N GLU A 23 -21.06 -15.88 8.21
CA GLU A 23 -19.87 -15.22 8.78
C GLU A 23 -19.50 -14.01 7.90
N GLU A 24 -19.57 -12.83 8.47
CA GLU A 24 -19.21 -11.63 7.75
C GLU A 24 -17.70 -11.62 7.42
N LYS A 25 -17.36 -11.14 6.22
CA LYS A 25 -16.02 -11.20 5.69
C LYS A 25 -15.45 -9.81 5.45
N PHE A 26 -14.21 -9.61 5.87
CA PHE A 26 -13.39 -8.47 5.49
C PHE A 26 -12.51 -8.88 4.30
N ARG A 27 -12.94 -8.52 3.08
CA ARG A 27 -12.30 -8.97 1.84
C ARG A 27 -11.35 -7.92 1.30
N VAL A 28 -10.07 -8.25 1.26
CA VAL A 28 -8.98 -7.36 0.84
C VAL A 28 -8.47 -7.74 -0.54
N CYS A 29 -8.34 -6.72 -1.42
CA CYS A 29 -7.67 -6.84 -2.70
C CYS A 29 -6.18 -6.60 -2.49
N ALA A 30 -5.32 -7.56 -2.76
CA ALA A 30 -3.88 -7.46 -2.48
C ALA A 30 -3.02 -8.13 -3.54
N ASP A 31 -1.79 -7.67 -3.65
CA ASP A 31 -0.77 -8.32 -4.48
C ASP A 31 -0.14 -9.49 -3.71
N PRO A 32 0.04 -10.65 -4.35
CA PRO A 32 0.64 -11.82 -3.72
C PRO A 32 2.13 -11.69 -3.39
N LEU A 33 2.84 -10.72 -4.03
CA LEU A 33 4.28 -10.49 -3.85
C LEU A 33 4.61 -9.01 -4.05
N ASN A 34 4.28 -8.16 -3.09
CA ASN A 34 4.55 -6.72 -3.13
C ASN A 34 5.10 -6.20 -1.79
N PRO A 35 6.30 -6.66 -1.36
CA PRO A 35 6.91 -6.13 -0.14
C PRO A 35 7.23 -4.63 -0.28
N PRO A 36 7.08 -3.83 0.80
CA PRO A 36 6.64 -4.21 2.15
C PRO A 36 5.13 -4.20 2.38
N TYR A 37 4.31 -4.03 1.32
CA TYR A 37 2.85 -3.81 1.43
C TYR A 37 2.12 -5.12 1.76
N SER A 38 2.17 -6.07 0.85
CA SER A 38 1.43 -7.33 0.98
C SER A 38 2.18 -8.52 0.38
N SER A 39 1.91 -9.69 0.93
CA SER A 39 2.37 -10.97 0.41
C SER A 39 1.39 -12.09 0.78
N LYS A 40 1.49 -13.24 0.12
CA LYS A 40 0.79 -14.48 0.52
C LYS A 40 1.25 -15.01 1.87
N GLN A 41 2.47 -14.64 2.33
CA GLN A 41 2.99 -14.96 3.65
C GLN A 41 2.40 -14.07 4.76
N LEU A 42 1.61 -13.06 4.39
CA LEU A 42 0.95 -12.11 5.30
C LEU A 42 1.94 -11.32 6.17
N ASP A 43 3.13 -11.06 5.66
CA ASP A 43 4.21 -10.36 6.36
C ASP A 43 4.34 -8.87 5.98
N GLY A 44 3.54 -8.37 5.04
CA GLY A 44 3.47 -6.96 4.69
C GLY A 44 2.73 -6.10 5.73
N PHE A 45 3.04 -4.80 5.79
CA PHE A 45 2.38 -3.91 6.74
C PHE A 45 0.87 -3.74 6.46
N GLU A 46 0.45 -3.76 5.20
CA GLU A 46 -0.97 -3.74 4.84
C GLU A 46 -1.69 -5.02 5.27
N ASN A 47 -1.02 -6.19 5.21
CA ASN A 47 -1.56 -7.42 5.77
C ASN A 47 -1.80 -7.28 7.28
N LYS A 48 -0.84 -6.68 8.02
CA LYS A 48 -0.97 -6.50 9.48
C LYS A 48 -2.08 -5.51 9.86
N ILE A 49 -2.25 -4.44 9.08
CA ILE A 49 -3.35 -3.50 9.29
C ILE A 49 -4.70 -4.15 8.96
N ALA A 50 -4.78 -4.92 7.87
CA ALA A 50 -6.01 -5.65 7.51
C ALA A 50 -6.40 -6.69 8.56
N GLU A 51 -5.43 -7.43 9.11
CA GLU A 51 -5.63 -8.37 10.22
C GLU A 51 -6.20 -7.67 11.46
N MET A 52 -5.63 -6.52 11.83
CA MET A 52 -6.10 -5.71 12.94
C MET A 52 -7.54 -5.23 12.73
N PHE A 53 -7.87 -4.74 11.54
CA PHE A 53 -9.22 -4.25 11.21
C PHE A 53 -10.25 -5.38 11.20
N ALA A 54 -9.94 -6.49 10.54
CA ALA A 54 -10.82 -7.67 10.52
C ALA A 54 -11.15 -8.16 11.93
N LYS A 55 -10.14 -8.23 12.82
CA LYS A 55 -10.32 -8.61 14.23
C LYS A 55 -11.24 -7.64 14.97
N GLN A 56 -11.08 -6.33 14.80
CA GLN A 56 -11.93 -5.34 15.46
C GLN A 56 -13.37 -5.36 14.96
N LEU A 57 -13.56 -5.68 13.68
CA LEU A 57 -14.88 -5.85 13.07
C LEU A 57 -15.54 -7.19 13.43
N GLY A 58 -14.82 -8.13 14.03
CA GLY A 58 -15.29 -9.50 14.24
C GLY A 58 -15.54 -10.25 12.93
N GLN A 59 -14.88 -9.85 11.85
CA GLN A 59 -15.04 -10.39 10.50
C GLN A 59 -13.88 -11.32 10.14
N LYS A 60 -14.17 -12.34 9.32
CA LYS A 60 -13.13 -13.21 8.78
C LYS A 60 -12.35 -12.48 7.69
N LEU A 61 -11.01 -12.42 7.83
CA LEU A 61 -10.14 -11.84 6.81
C LEU A 61 -9.99 -12.80 5.62
N GLU A 62 -10.29 -12.28 4.42
CA GLU A 62 -10.07 -13.00 3.15
C GLU A 62 -9.35 -12.10 2.14
N TYR A 63 -8.54 -12.70 1.29
CA TYR A 63 -7.80 -11.97 0.26
C TYR A 63 -8.21 -12.39 -1.14
N THR A 64 -8.33 -11.40 -2.03
CA THR A 64 -8.30 -11.59 -3.47
C THR A 64 -6.92 -11.19 -3.97
N TRP A 65 -6.14 -12.18 -4.36
CA TRP A 65 -4.77 -11.97 -4.82
C TRP A 65 -4.73 -11.68 -6.32
N PHE A 66 -4.12 -10.57 -6.68
CA PHE A 66 -3.85 -10.19 -8.06
C PHE A 66 -2.58 -9.32 -8.12
N PRO A 67 -1.64 -9.55 -9.07
CA PRO A 67 -0.45 -8.71 -9.19
C PRO A 67 -0.81 -7.24 -9.41
N GLN A 68 -0.13 -6.33 -8.72
CA GLN A 68 -0.36 -4.89 -8.85
C GLN A 68 0.21 -4.39 -10.18
N ARG A 69 -0.66 -4.37 -11.18
CA ARG A 69 -0.39 -3.95 -12.56
C ARG A 69 -1.62 -3.26 -13.15
N ILE A 70 -1.49 -2.79 -14.41
CA ILE A 70 -2.65 -2.24 -15.14
C ILE A 70 -3.82 -3.22 -15.10
N GLY A 71 -4.98 -2.71 -14.67
CA GLY A 71 -6.20 -3.50 -14.50
C GLY A 71 -6.40 -4.10 -13.11
N PHE A 72 -5.53 -3.81 -12.12
CA PHE A 72 -5.68 -4.31 -10.75
C PHE A 72 -7.10 -4.05 -10.21
N ILE A 73 -7.58 -2.79 -10.24
CA ILE A 73 -8.92 -2.41 -9.78
C ILE A 73 -10.02 -3.21 -10.49
N ARG A 74 -9.94 -3.29 -11.81
CA ARG A 74 -10.95 -3.97 -12.64
C ARG A 74 -11.01 -5.49 -12.38
N ASN A 75 -9.88 -6.11 -12.07
CA ASN A 75 -9.81 -7.55 -11.82
C ASN A 75 -9.98 -7.95 -10.35
N THR A 76 -10.09 -6.96 -9.47
CA THR A 76 -10.24 -7.17 -8.01
C THR A 76 -11.44 -6.42 -7.45
N LEU A 77 -11.29 -5.13 -7.11
CA LEU A 77 -12.26 -4.31 -6.38
C LEU A 77 -13.63 -4.21 -7.09
N THR A 78 -13.63 -4.06 -8.42
CA THR A 78 -14.84 -3.94 -9.23
C THR A 78 -15.20 -5.23 -9.96
N ALA A 79 -14.42 -6.31 -9.79
CA ALA A 79 -14.73 -7.61 -10.38
C ALA A 79 -15.85 -8.29 -9.59
N PRO A 80 -16.91 -8.81 -10.27
CA PRO A 80 -17.95 -9.58 -9.62
C PRO A 80 -17.36 -10.86 -9.03
N LEU A 81 -17.92 -11.32 -7.90
CA LEU A 81 -17.51 -12.58 -7.28
C LEU A 81 -17.82 -13.77 -8.19
N ASN A 82 -18.96 -13.72 -8.85
CA ASN A 82 -19.38 -14.68 -9.88
C ASN A 82 -19.34 -14.00 -11.26
N GLU A 83 -18.42 -14.40 -12.11
CA GLU A 83 -18.20 -13.78 -13.43
C GLU A 83 -19.39 -13.96 -14.40
N ASN A 84 -20.31 -14.89 -14.11
CA ASN A 84 -21.53 -15.11 -14.90
C ASN A 84 -22.72 -14.23 -14.47
N GLU A 85 -22.60 -13.45 -13.39
CA GLU A 85 -23.64 -12.55 -12.92
C GLU A 85 -23.39 -11.12 -13.41
N VAL A 86 -24.12 -10.71 -14.44
CA VAL A 86 -23.99 -9.39 -15.08
C VAL A 86 -24.34 -8.23 -14.13
N ASP A 87 -25.26 -8.45 -13.18
CA ASP A 87 -25.72 -7.46 -12.18
C ASP A 87 -25.34 -7.85 -10.74
N SER A 88 -24.23 -8.54 -10.57
CA SER A 88 -23.79 -8.98 -9.24
C SER A 88 -23.54 -7.78 -8.32
N LYS A 89 -24.17 -7.81 -7.13
CA LYS A 89 -23.88 -6.89 -6.02
C LYS A 89 -22.79 -7.43 -5.10
N THR A 90 -22.22 -8.60 -5.41
CA THR A 90 -21.13 -9.21 -4.68
C THR A 90 -19.86 -9.16 -5.51
N PHE A 91 -18.76 -8.70 -4.89
CA PHE A 91 -17.48 -8.48 -5.56
C PHE A 91 -16.39 -9.35 -4.96
N LYS A 92 -15.29 -9.54 -5.69
CA LYS A 92 -14.17 -10.39 -5.25
C LYS A 92 -13.53 -9.87 -3.95
N CYS A 93 -13.44 -8.56 -3.77
CA CYS A 93 -12.94 -7.92 -2.55
C CYS A 93 -13.61 -6.57 -2.33
N ASP A 94 -13.44 -5.97 -1.14
CA ASP A 94 -14.16 -4.76 -0.72
C ASP A 94 -13.22 -3.57 -0.48
N VAL A 95 -11.92 -3.80 -0.27
CA VAL A 95 -10.96 -2.76 0.04
C VAL A 95 -9.59 -3.03 -0.58
N ILE A 96 -8.96 -1.98 -1.08
CA ILE A 96 -7.53 -1.90 -1.42
C ILE A 96 -6.87 -1.13 -0.29
N MET A 97 -5.79 -1.66 0.30
CA MET A 97 -5.19 -1.07 1.48
C MET A 97 -4.34 0.18 1.18
N GLY A 98 -3.77 0.30 -0.02
CA GLY A 98 -2.89 1.42 -0.38
C GLY A 98 -3.17 2.00 -1.75
N VAL A 99 -3.75 3.23 -1.77
CA VAL A 99 -3.90 4.08 -2.96
C VAL A 99 -3.56 5.53 -2.58
N PRO A 100 -3.11 6.37 -3.52
CA PRO A 100 -2.97 7.80 -3.24
C PRO A 100 -4.31 8.42 -2.81
N ALA A 101 -4.27 9.33 -1.84
CA ALA A 101 -5.47 10.07 -1.45
C ALA A 101 -6.04 10.84 -2.65
N GLY A 102 -7.36 10.73 -2.86
CA GLY A 102 -8.04 11.32 -4.02
C GLY A 102 -7.85 10.54 -5.33
N TYR A 103 -7.46 9.26 -5.26
CA TYR A 103 -7.36 8.41 -6.45
C TYR A 103 -8.73 8.23 -7.11
N ASP A 104 -8.83 8.58 -8.39
CA ASP A 104 -10.08 8.70 -9.14
C ASP A 104 -10.79 7.36 -9.44
N MET A 105 -10.05 6.25 -9.47
CA MET A 105 -10.61 4.92 -9.74
C MET A 105 -11.23 4.24 -8.51
N ALA A 106 -11.18 4.87 -7.32
CA ALA A 106 -11.76 4.36 -6.09
C ALA A 106 -12.20 5.50 -5.17
N LEU A 107 -13.23 5.28 -4.37
CA LEU A 107 -13.59 6.20 -3.29
C LEU A 107 -12.57 6.01 -2.16
N THR A 108 -11.76 7.05 -1.89
CA THR A 108 -10.67 6.97 -0.91
C THR A 108 -11.10 7.35 0.50
N THR A 109 -10.54 6.66 1.49
CA THR A 109 -10.67 7.01 2.92
C THR A 109 -9.90 8.28 3.25
N ILE A 110 -9.98 8.73 4.50
CA ILE A 110 -8.96 9.63 5.06
C ILE A 110 -7.58 8.97 4.92
N PRO A 111 -6.49 9.75 4.74
CA PRO A 111 -5.15 9.18 4.70
C PRO A 111 -4.77 8.53 6.03
N TYR A 112 -4.11 7.37 5.97
CA TYR A 112 -3.60 6.69 7.16
C TYR A 112 -2.08 6.76 7.30
N TYR A 113 -1.37 7.19 6.24
CA TYR A 113 0.03 7.62 6.32
C TYR A 113 0.38 8.58 5.19
N GLN A 114 1.49 9.28 5.38
CA GLN A 114 2.16 10.07 4.36
C GLN A 114 3.62 9.67 4.31
N SER A 115 4.18 9.55 3.12
CA SER A 115 5.59 9.26 2.90
C SER A 115 6.12 10.07 1.72
N THR A 116 7.43 10.00 1.48
CA THR A 116 8.09 10.71 0.39
C THR A 116 9.01 9.79 -0.39
N TYR A 117 9.35 10.17 -1.61
CA TYR A 117 10.47 9.58 -2.33
C TYR A 117 11.78 9.90 -1.60
N VAL A 118 12.74 9.01 -1.73
CA VAL A 118 14.05 9.15 -1.11
C VAL A 118 15.16 8.83 -2.12
N LEU A 119 16.32 9.44 -1.93
CA LEU A 119 17.58 8.96 -2.48
C LEU A 119 18.20 7.99 -1.48
N LEU A 120 18.26 6.71 -1.82
CA LEU A 120 18.89 5.67 -1.03
C LEU A 120 20.31 5.44 -1.57
N ILE A 121 21.34 5.62 -0.75
CA ILE A 121 22.75 5.54 -1.11
C ILE A 121 23.39 4.36 -0.40
N ALA A 122 24.06 3.47 -1.14
CA ALA A 122 24.87 2.41 -0.56
C ALA A 122 26.16 2.99 0.02
N LYS A 123 26.38 2.79 1.33
CA LYS A 123 27.55 3.31 2.04
C LYS A 123 28.87 2.63 1.63
N LYS A 124 29.98 3.29 1.93
CA LYS A 124 31.35 2.80 1.68
C LYS A 124 31.66 2.54 0.21
N ARG A 125 31.05 3.36 -0.67
CA ARG A 125 31.26 3.31 -2.13
C ARG A 125 31.72 4.64 -2.73
N GLY A 126 32.25 5.54 -1.88
CA GLY A 126 32.74 6.86 -2.32
C GLY A 126 31.67 7.95 -2.35
N TRP A 127 30.48 7.68 -1.79
CA TRP A 127 29.32 8.60 -1.78
C TRP A 127 28.88 8.99 -0.37
N ASP A 128 29.65 8.65 0.65
CA ASP A 128 29.29 8.89 2.06
C ASP A 128 29.31 10.37 2.45
N ASP A 129 29.89 11.22 1.62
CA ASP A 129 29.89 12.70 1.74
C ASP A 129 28.58 13.35 1.34
N ILE A 130 27.72 12.67 0.57
CA ILE A 130 26.41 13.17 0.15
C ILE A 130 25.44 13.16 1.35
N LYS A 131 24.97 14.36 1.75
CA LYS A 131 24.03 14.55 2.88
C LYS A 131 22.69 15.15 2.44
N ASP A 132 22.67 15.77 1.27
CA ASP A 132 21.48 16.27 0.61
C ASP A 132 21.51 15.83 -0.86
N ALA A 133 20.37 15.42 -1.37
CA ALA A 133 20.28 14.87 -2.74
C ALA A 133 20.71 15.89 -3.80
N ILE A 134 20.45 17.18 -3.59
CA ILE A 134 20.83 18.24 -4.55
C ILE A 134 22.35 18.37 -4.73
N GLN A 135 23.15 17.92 -3.77
CA GLN A 135 24.62 17.93 -3.88
C GLN A 135 25.13 17.11 -5.06
N LEU A 136 24.33 16.18 -5.60
CA LEU A 136 24.69 15.43 -6.80
C LEU A 136 24.88 16.33 -8.02
N ALA A 137 24.13 17.43 -8.12
CA ALA A 137 24.25 18.41 -9.20
C ALA A 137 25.56 19.24 -9.12
N ASP A 138 26.09 19.40 -7.90
CA ASP A 138 27.27 20.23 -7.63
C ASP A 138 28.58 19.41 -7.65
N LEU A 139 28.51 18.10 -7.91
CA LEU A 139 29.69 17.25 -7.98
C LEU A 139 30.59 17.64 -9.17
N PRO A 140 31.93 17.48 -9.06
CA PRO A 140 32.81 17.57 -10.21
C PRO A 140 32.38 16.62 -11.34
N LEU A 141 32.52 17.02 -12.59
CA LEU A 141 32.06 16.28 -13.77
C LEU A 141 32.49 14.81 -13.76
N GLN A 142 33.76 14.54 -13.44
CA GLN A 142 34.29 13.17 -13.35
C GLN A 142 33.52 12.31 -12.32
N ARG A 143 33.08 12.90 -11.19
CA ARG A 143 32.25 12.18 -10.23
C ARG A 143 30.83 11.99 -10.72
N GLN A 144 30.25 12.99 -11.39
CA GLN A 144 28.93 12.87 -12.02
C GLN A 144 28.90 11.73 -13.05
N GLU A 145 29.91 11.64 -13.91
CA GLU A 145 30.03 10.59 -14.93
C GLU A 145 30.16 9.17 -14.32
N SER A 146 30.62 9.05 -13.09
CA SER A 146 30.75 7.76 -12.37
C SER A 146 29.50 7.36 -11.60
N LEU A 147 28.46 8.20 -11.55
CA LEU A 147 27.22 7.91 -10.85
C LEU A 147 26.48 6.73 -11.50
N LYS A 148 25.92 5.85 -10.64
CA LYS A 148 25.04 4.74 -11.03
C LYS A 148 23.76 4.83 -10.22
N ILE A 149 22.82 5.65 -10.69
CA ILE A 149 21.59 5.98 -9.98
C ILE A 149 20.41 5.24 -10.62
N ALA A 150 19.83 4.28 -9.91
CA ALA A 150 18.60 3.65 -10.34
C ALA A 150 17.41 4.61 -10.16
N MET A 151 16.47 4.57 -11.07
CA MET A 151 15.22 5.32 -11.03
C MET A 151 14.10 4.50 -11.66
N PHE A 152 12.86 4.80 -11.33
CA PHE A 152 11.73 4.23 -12.05
C PHE A 152 11.45 5.00 -13.33
N ASP A 153 11.27 4.26 -14.44
CA ASP A 153 10.83 4.84 -15.70
C ASP A 153 9.51 5.61 -15.50
N ARG A 154 9.47 6.86 -15.99
CA ARG A 154 8.32 7.79 -15.87
C ARG A 154 7.90 8.11 -14.42
N GLY A 155 8.80 7.96 -13.45
CA GLY A 155 8.54 8.30 -12.06
C GLY A 155 9.09 9.67 -11.65
N PRO A 156 8.77 10.14 -10.42
CA PRO A 156 9.32 11.40 -9.89
C PRO A 156 10.86 11.46 -9.90
N GLY A 157 11.54 10.30 -9.76
CA GLY A 157 13.00 10.23 -9.84
C GLY A 157 13.55 10.59 -11.23
N THR A 158 12.88 10.19 -12.30
CA THR A 158 13.26 10.55 -13.68
C THR A 158 13.13 12.05 -13.88
N THR A 159 12.00 12.64 -13.48
CA THR A 159 11.77 14.09 -13.58
C THR A 159 12.81 14.87 -12.76
N TRP A 160 13.17 14.38 -11.58
CA TRP A 160 14.16 15.03 -10.74
C TRP A 160 15.57 14.95 -11.33
N LEU A 161 16.02 13.79 -11.81
CA LEU A 161 17.31 13.64 -12.49
C LEU A 161 17.40 14.54 -13.73
N GLN A 162 16.32 14.65 -14.50
CA GLN A 162 16.24 15.59 -15.62
C GLN A 162 16.41 17.04 -15.15
N TYR A 163 15.74 17.42 -14.06
CA TYR A 163 15.79 18.76 -13.51
C TYR A 163 17.20 19.15 -13.06
N ILE A 164 17.95 18.25 -12.44
CA ILE A 164 19.32 18.49 -11.96
C ILE A 164 20.40 18.19 -13.01
N GLY A 165 20.02 17.88 -14.26
CA GLY A 165 20.95 17.63 -15.38
C GLY A 165 21.69 16.29 -15.34
N LEU A 166 21.19 15.30 -14.57
CA LEU A 166 21.82 13.99 -14.39
C LEU A 166 20.99 12.83 -14.96
N LEU A 167 20.14 13.09 -15.94
CA LEU A 167 19.29 12.04 -16.52
C LEU A 167 20.11 10.92 -17.17
N GLU A 168 21.21 11.24 -17.83
CA GLU A 168 22.10 10.29 -18.51
C GLU A 168 22.79 9.31 -17.53
N GLN A 169 22.89 9.65 -16.26
CA GLN A 169 23.41 8.80 -15.19
C GLN A 169 22.33 7.88 -14.60
N GLY A 170 21.09 8.06 -15.04
CA GLY A 170 19.93 7.31 -14.59
C GLY A 170 19.86 5.92 -15.22
N ILE A 171 19.70 4.89 -14.39
CA ILE A 171 19.48 3.50 -14.80
C ILE A 171 18.00 3.18 -14.60
N PRO A 172 17.20 3.03 -15.67
CA PRO A 172 15.75 2.87 -15.54
C PRO A 172 15.35 1.47 -15.08
N TYR A 173 14.39 1.41 -14.17
CA TYR A 173 13.69 0.21 -13.74
C TYR A 173 12.21 0.35 -14.04
N GLN A 174 11.54 -0.75 -14.35
CA GLN A 174 10.10 -0.75 -14.56
C GLN A 174 9.40 -0.69 -13.21
N SER A 175 8.42 0.23 -13.06
CA SER A 175 7.67 0.39 -11.81
C SER A 175 6.73 -0.78 -11.49
N MET A 176 6.29 -1.52 -12.52
CA MET A 176 5.39 -2.67 -12.40
C MET A 176 5.84 -3.75 -13.39
N SER A 177 6.44 -4.82 -12.89
CA SER A 177 6.82 -5.96 -13.73
C SER A 177 5.61 -6.81 -14.12
N GLY A 178 4.57 -6.85 -13.29
CA GLY A 178 3.44 -7.77 -13.44
C GLY A 178 3.81 -9.24 -13.29
N ASP A 179 5.04 -9.52 -12.87
CA ASP A 179 5.58 -10.85 -12.62
C ASP A 179 5.18 -11.30 -11.21
N GLU A 180 4.59 -12.49 -11.12
CA GLU A 180 4.17 -13.07 -9.82
C GLU A 180 5.35 -13.60 -9.00
N HIS A 181 6.54 -13.68 -9.60
CA HIS A 181 7.75 -14.25 -8.97
C HIS A 181 8.87 -13.25 -8.75
N ASN A 182 8.74 -12.03 -9.27
CA ASN A 182 9.78 -11.01 -9.21
C ASN A 182 9.18 -9.63 -8.93
N ASN A 183 9.59 -9.04 -7.82
CA ASN A 183 9.21 -7.67 -7.45
C ASN A 183 10.39 -6.72 -7.68
N VAL A 184 10.09 -5.50 -8.13
CA VAL A 184 11.14 -4.51 -8.46
C VAL A 184 11.98 -4.11 -7.25
N ALA A 185 11.41 -4.07 -6.04
CA ALA A 185 12.18 -3.77 -4.82
C ALA A 185 13.24 -4.85 -4.55
N MET A 186 12.89 -6.13 -4.77
CA MET A 186 13.82 -7.26 -4.65
C MET A 186 14.93 -7.19 -5.72
N GLN A 187 14.58 -6.78 -6.96
CA GLN A 187 15.56 -6.61 -8.03
C GLN A 187 16.54 -5.47 -7.72
N ILE A 188 16.03 -4.31 -7.26
CA ILE A 188 16.86 -3.18 -6.85
C ILE A 188 17.79 -3.57 -5.69
N GLU A 189 17.27 -4.26 -4.68
CA GLU A 189 18.06 -4.77 -3.56
C GLU A 189 19.21 -5.66 -4.04
N LYS A 190 18.92 -6.61 -4.94
CA LYS A 190 19.93 -7.49 -5.55
C LYS A 190 21.00 -6.70 -6.30
N ASP A 191 20.60 -5.69 -7.09
CA ASP A 191 21.54 -4.91 -7.90
C ASP A 191 22.37 -3.94 -7.05
N LEU A 192 21.81 -3.40 -5.95
CA LEU A 192 22.57 -2.70 -4.92
C LEU A 192 23.63 -3.62 -4.28
N LYS A 193 23.27 -4.83 -3.86
CA LYS A 193 24.21 -5.81 -3.28
C LYS A 193 25.29 -6.20 -4.28
N ALA A 194 24.94 -6.38 -5.54
CA ALA A 194 25.88 -6.72 -6.63
C ALA A 194 26.72 -5.54 -7.12
N LYS A 195 26.56 -4.32 -6.56
CA LYS A 195 27.26 -3.09 -6.96
C LYS A 195 27.04 -2.68 -8.41
N LYS A 196 25.93 -3.10 -9.02
CA LYS A 196 25.52 -2.65 -10.33
C LYS A 196 25.01 -1.21 -10.30
N ILE A 197 24.39 -0.81 -9.17
CA ILE A 197 23.95 0.53 -8.84
C ILE A 197 24.49 0.91 -7.48
N ASP A 198 24.74 2.20 -7.25
CA ASP A 198 25.23 2.73 -5.97
C ASP A 198 24.14 3.49 -5.22
N MET A 199 23.17 4.01 -5.96
CA MET A 199 22.06 4.80 -5.44
C MET A 199 20.78 4.44 -6.16
N VAL A 200 19.65 4.77 -5.53
CA VAL A 200 18.33 4.65 -6.16
C VAL A 200 17.39 5.73 -5.65
N ILE A 201 16.61 6.30 -6.55
CA ILE A 201 15.50 7.20 -6.21
C ILE A 201 14.22 6.37 -6.25
N LEU A 202 13.61 6.16 -5.07
CA LEU A 202 12.44 5.32 -4.96
C LEU A 202 11.48 5.81 -3.88
N TRP A 203 10.27 5.27 -3.92
CA TRP A 203 9.24 5.52 -2.92
C TRP A 203 9.67 5.05 -1.53
N GLY A 204 9.44 5.86 -0.49
CA GLY A 204 9.91 5.63 0.87
C GLY A 204 9.64 4.25 1.45
N PRO A 205 8.43 3.69 1.37
CA PRO A 205 8.15 2.32 1.82
C PRO A 205 9.04 1.26 1.18
N LEU A 206 9.33 1.37 -0.13
CA LEU A 206 10.25 0.43 -0.80
C LEU A 206 11.68 0.59 -0.30
N ALA A 207 12.12 1.83 -0.04
CA ALA A 207 13.42 2.07 0.58
C ALA A 207 13.51 1.49 1.99
N GLY A 208 12.46 1.68 2.79
CA GLY A 208 12.33 1.07 4.12
C GLY A 208 12.49 -0.46 4.08
N TYR A 209 11.85 -1.11 3.11
CA TYR A 209 12.00 -2.55 2.88
C TYR A 209 13.46 -2.92 2.63
N ILE A 210 14.13 -2.29 1.66
CA ILE A 210 15.54 -2.58 1.32
C ILE A 210 16.45 -2.39 2.53
N VAL A 211 16.24 -1.32 3.29
CA VAL A 211 17.01 -1.05 4.52
C VAL A 211 16.75 -2.12 5.58
N SER A 212 15.49 -2.55 5.77
CA SER A 212 15.10 -3.56 6.76
C SER A 212 15.70 -4.95 6.47
N GLN A 213 15.96 -5.27 5.18
CA GLN A 213 16.57 -6.54 4.76
C GLN A 213 18.11 -6.52 4.79
N SER A 214 18.72 -5.45 5.30
CA SER A 214 20.17 -5.26 5.25
C SER A 214 20.76 -5.04 6.64
N PRO A 215 22.05 -5.35 6.85
CA PRO A 215 22.73 -4.99 8.08
C PRO A 215 22.63 -3.49 8.38
N LYS A 216 22.66 -3.13 9.66
CA LYS A 216 22.70 -1.71 10.07
C LYS A 216 23.84 -0.99 9.35
N ASP A 217 23.61 0.28 9.06
CA ASP A 217 24.60 1.15 8.40
C ASP A 217 25.03 0.75 6.98
N THR A 218 24.23 -0.08 6.28
CA THR A 218 24.47 -0.40 4.88
C THR A 218 24.10 0.75 3.94
N TYR A 219 23.06 1.51 4.28
CA TYR A 219 22.52 2.57 3.44
C TYR A 219 22.39 3.89 4.20
N THR A 220 22.43 4.99 3.44
CA THR A 220 21.94 6.32 3.83
C THR A 220 20.64 6.60 3.08
N MET A 221 19.59 7.01 3.77
CA MET A 221 18.30 7.37 3.19
C MET A 221 18.12 8.88 3.32
N ILE A 222 18.03 9.60 2.21
CA ILE A 222 17.87 11.05 2.14
C ILE A 222 16.47 11.34 1.57
N PRO A 223 15.52 11.86 2.37
CA PRO A 223 14.20 12.23 1.89
C PRO A 223 14.26 13.35 0.84
N LEU A 224 13.55 13.19 -0.27
CA LEU A 224 13.36 14.24 -1.26
C LEU A 224 12.24 15.18 -0.82
N LYS A 225 12.43 16.48 -1.06
CA LYS A 225 11.47 17.51 -0.72
C LYS A 225 10.70 17.97 -1.94
N SER A 226 9.38 17.99 -1.84
CA SER A 226 8.52 18.55 -2.88
C SER A 226 8.80 20.04 -3.09
N ALA A 227 8.75 20.46 -4.35
CA ALA A 227 8.95 21.82 -4.80
C ALA A 227 7.93 22.16 -5.91
N PRO A 228 7.73 23.43 -6.29
CA PRO A 228 6.87 23.77 -7.39
C PRO A 228 7.19 22.98 -8.66
N GLY A 229 6.21 22.30 -9.22
CA GLY A 229 6.37 21.40 -10.38
C GLY A 229 6.96 20.01 -10.09
N MET A 230 7.39 19.72 -8.86
CA MET A 230 7.93 18.41 -8.47
C MET A 230 7.32 17.93 -7.15
N LYS A 231 6.53 16.87 -7.21
CA LYS A 231 5.90 16.27 -6.04
C LYS A 231 6.56 14.95 -5.68
N PHE A 232 7.05 14.83 -4.44
CA PHE A 232 7.69 13.63 -3.93
C PHE A 232 6.93 13.00 -2.76
N ASP A 233 6.15 13.77 -2.02
CA ASP A 233 5.39 13.30 -0.88
C ASP A 233 3.93 13.04 -1.25
N PHE A 234 3.41 11.92 -0.76
CA PHE A 234 2.03 11.51 -1.03
C PHE A 234 1.38 11.00 0.26
N ALA A 235 0.15 11.47 0.49
CA ALA A 235 -0.73 10.90 1.48
C ALA A 235 -1.40 9.66 0.89
N MET A 236 -1.44 8.57 1.66
CA MET A 236 -1.94 7.28 1.24
C MET A 236 -3.19 6.92 2.01
N SER A 237 -4.20 6.47 1.29
CA SER A 237 -5.53 6.11 1.76
C SER A 237 -5.83 4.65 1.41
N MET A 238 -6.90 4.12 2.00
CA MET A 238 -7.53 2.90 1.51
C MET A 238 -8.53 3.26 0.42
N GLY A 239 -8.77 2.33 -0.51
CA GLY A 239 -9.74 2.52 -1.60
C GLY A 239 -10.88 1.52 -1.52
N VAL A 240 -12.12 2.01 -1.62
CA VAL A 240 -13.33 1.19 -1.76
C VAL A 240 -14.01 1.50 -3.10
N ARG A 241 -15.00 0.70 -3.49
CA ARG A 241 -15.76 0.98 -4.73
C ARG A 241 -16.40 2.36 -4.68
N ASN A 242 -16.44 3.04 -5.82
CA ASN A 242 -17.18 4.28 -5.94
C ASN A 242 -18.65 4.07 -5.52
N GLY A 243 -19.16 4.94 -4.66
CA GLY A 243 -20.50 4.84 -4.09
C GLY A 243 -20.61 4.02 -2.79
N ASP A 244 -19.60 3.26 -2.39
CA ASP A 244 -19.60 2.50 -1.11
C ASP A 244 -19.21 3.41 0.08
N THR A 245 -20.06 4.41 0.33
CA THR A 245 -19.86 5.40 1.39
C THR A 245 -19.90 4.78 2.78
N ALA A 246 -20.68 3.71 2.97
CA ALA A 246 -20.78 3.00 4.25
C ALA A 246 -19.47 2.31 4.61
N ARG A 247 -18.86 1.58 3.67
CA ARG A 247 -17.54 0.94 3.90
C ARG A 247 -16.45 1.98 4.09
N LYS A 248 -16.47 3.07 3.30
CA LYS A 248 -15.56 4.19 3.51
C LYS A 248 -15.65 4.74 4.93
N ALA A 249 -16.85 5.08 5.41
CA ALA A 249 -17.04 5.64 6.75
C ALA A 249 -16.57 4.67 7.86
N GLN A 250 -16.82 3.38 7.70
CA GLN A 250 -16.32 2.35 8.62
C GLN A 250 -14.80 2.31 8.66
N LEU A 251 -14.13 2.37 7.50
CA LEU A 251 -12.66 2.39 7.41
C LEU A 251 -12.08 3.69 7.96
N ASP A 252 -12.70 4.85 7.69
CA ASP A 252 -12.29 6.14 8.24
C ASP A 252 -12.25 6.08 9.77
N GLN A 253 -13.32 5.55 10.39
CA GLN A 253 -13.36 5.36 11.85
C GLN A 253 -12.26 4.41 12.35
N LEU A 254 -12.02 3.28 11.66
CA LEU A 254 -10.96 2.34 12.02
C LEU A 254 -9.57 2.99 11.91
N ILE A 255 -9.33 3.82 10.90
CA ILE A 255 -8.08 4.56 10.74
C ILE A 255 -7.89 5.54 11.91
N GLU A 256 -8.92 6.32 12.25
CA GLU A 256 -8.84 7.30 13.35
C GLU A 256 -8.54 6.65 14.69
N VAL A 257 -9.30 5.62 15.07
CA VAL A 257 -9.13 4.98 16.38
C VAL A 257 -7.86 4.14 16.50
N ASN A 258 -7.25 3.75 15.38
CA ASN A 258 -6.03 2.93 15.35
C ASN A 258 -4.79 3.69 14.86
N ALA A 259 -4.82 5.01 14.77
CA ALA A 259 -3.72 5.79 14.19
C ALA A 259 -2.35 5.45 14.81
N VAL A 260 -2.29 5.31 16.14
CA VAL A 260 -1.07 4.96 16.88
C VAL A 260 -0.59 3.55 16.52
N GLN A 261 -1.50 2.58 16.46
CA GLN A 261 -1.18 1.19 16.13
C GLN A 261 -0.73 1.05 14.68
N ILE A 262 -1.35 1.78 13.75
CA ILE A 262 -0.95 1.83 12.34
C ILE A 262 0.49 2.35 12.24
N GLN A 263 0.81 3.47 12.88
CA GLN A 263 2.17 4.00 12.90
C GLN A 263 3.17 3.02 13.52
N ALA A 264 2.80 2.34 14.62
CA ALA A 264 3.64 1.34 15.24
C ALA A 264 3.91 0.12 14.33
N ILE A 265 2.92 -0.30 13.54
CA ILE A 265 3.11 -1.33 12.51
C ILE A 265 4.11 -0.84 11.46
N MET A 266 3.87 0.33 10.87
CA MET A 266 4.67 0.87 9.76
C MET A 266 6.12 1.17 10.18
N SER A 267 6.35 1.60 11.41
CA SER A 267 7.69 1.87 11.95
C SER A 267 8.59 0.63 11.94
N LYS A 268 8.02 -0.58 12.08
CA LYS A 268 8.78 -1.84 12.01
C LYS A 268 9.38 -2.09 10.62
N TYR A 269 8.79 -1.48 9.59
CA TYR A 269 9.24 -1.58 8.19
C TYR A 269 10.18 -0.44 7.79
N GLN A 270 10.62 0.39 8.75
CA GLN A 270 11.54 1.52 8.54
C GLN A 270 11.07 2.51 7.47
N ILE A 271 9.75 2.65 7.32
CA ILE A 271 9.14 3.57 6.35
C ILE A 271 9.40 5.02 6.80
N PRO A 272 9.94 5.89 5.94
CA PRO A 272 10.08 7.31 6.24
C PRO A 272 8.70 7.99 6.23
N LEU A 273 8.10 8.09 7.41
CA LEU A 273 6.78 8.72 7.58
C LEU A 273 6.92 10.23 7.71
N LEU A 274 6.00 10.94 7.07
CA LEU A 274 5.79 12.37 7.22
C LEU A 274 4.50 12.63 8.01
N PRO A 275 4.38 13.80 8.68
CA PRO A 275 3.10 14.24 9.21
C PRO A 275 2.04 14.28 8.10
N ILE A 276 0.86 13.71 8.35
CA ILE A 276 -0.23 13.77 7.38
C ILE A 276 -0.65 15.24 7.27
N SER A 277 -0.47 15.82 6.09
CA SER A 277 -0.98 17.15 5.79
C SER A 277 -2.49 17.11 5.85
N GLN A 278 -3.10 17.86 6.77
CA GLN A 278 -4.53 18.11 6.70
C GLN A 278 -4.75 18.91 5.40
N SER A 279 -5.28 18.27 4.38
CA SER A 279 -5.81 18.96 3.22
C SER A 279 -6.89 19.90 3.77
N THR A 280 -6.61 21.20 3.81
CA THR A 280 -7.67 22.19 3.96
C THR A 280 -8.66 21.88 2.84
N LYS A 281 -9.86 21.42 3.21
CA LYS A 281 -11.01 21.46 2.33
C LYS A 281 -11.11 22.92 1.86
N LYS A 282 -10.70 23.22 0.63
CA LYS A 282 -11.29 24.33 -0.07
C LYS A 282 -12.76 23.93 -0.26
N ALA A 283 -13.61 24.60 0.47
CA ALA A 283 -15.00 24.70 0.12
C ALA A 283 -15.01 25.32 -1.29
N ASP A 284 -15.37 24.53 -2.30
CA ASP A 284 -15.91 25.05 -3.53
C ASP A 284 -17.37 25.37 -3.21
N ASP A 285 -17.57 26.53 -2.57
CA ASP A 285 -18.76 27.34 -2.67
C ASP A 285 -18.47 28.35 -3.79
N ASP A 286 -18.99 28.05 -4.99
CA ASP A 286 -19.59 29.01 -5.91
C ASP A 286 -20.29 28.26 -7.05
#